data_9da66408a70cfae06ae86b648b1a3ff3
#
_entry.id   9da66408a70cfae06ae86b648b1a3ff3
#
_cell.length_a   1.000
_cell.length_b   1.000
_cell.length_c   1.000
_cell.angle_alpha   90.00
_cell.angle_beta   90.00
_cell.angle_gamma   90.00
#
_symmetry.space_group_name_H-M   'P 1'
#
loop_
_entity.id
_entity.type
_entity.pdbx_description
1 polymer ?
#
loop_
_entity_poly.entity_id
_entity_poly.type
_entity_poly.pdbx_seq_one_letter_code
_entity_poly.pdbx_strand_id
1 'polypeptide(L)'
;IGGASASGKSTAARMLAARDGRAVVELNNFYDILGKFVDDQGALEKVTEKIALEVMARLLAADAFCIVEGGWIDPAKAKKLKETSAGRFYPVYCGYPRLQVEARFKMIRKAKAHWLAEKSAKAAHAFLQEQLKLSKWYRKECQKYDLPFFDFSTVEDGAAALGVNYTRWWESAA
;
A
#
# COMPACT_ATOMS: atom_id res chain seq x y z
N ILE A 1 -1.66 3.51 3.61
CA ILE A 1 -2.24 2.52 2.67
C ILE A 1 -1.17 1.51 2.32
N GLY A 2 -1.27 0.29 2.88
CA GLY A 2 -0.39 -0.83 2.61
C GLY A 2 -0.93 -1.81 1.56
N GLY A 3 -0.19 -2.91 1.33
CA GLY A 3 -0.66 -4.02 0.51
C GLY A 3 0.20 -4.35 -0.72
N ALA A 4 -0.29 -5.25 -1.56
CA ALA A 4 0.44 -5.79 -2.69
C ALA A 4 0.80 -4.73 -3.75
N SER A 5 1.92 -4.92 -4.44
CA SER A 5 2.28 -4.07 -5.57
C SER A 5 1.31 -4.23 -6.74
N ALA A 6 1.23 -3.22 -7.58
CA ALA A 6 0.28 -3.17 -8.70
C ALA A 6 -1.20 -3.33 -8.29
N SER A 7 -1.57 -3.05 -7.04
CA SER A 7 -2.97 -3.09 -6.59
C SER A 7 -3.75 -1.81 -6.88
N GLY A 8 -3.09 -0.68 -7.10
CA GLY A 8 -3.73 0.62 -7.26
C GLY A 8 -3.63 1.52 -6.02
N LYS A 9 -2.80 1.15 -5.03
CA LYS A 9 -2.57 1.94 -3.79
C LYS A 9 -2.24 3.39 -4.06
N SER A 10 -1.24 3.64 -4.91
CA SER A 10 -0.79 5.01 -5.23
C SER A 10 -1.90 5.82 -5.92
N THR A 11 -2.73 5.17 -6.76
CA THR A 11 -3.91 5.82 -7.36
C THR A 11 -4.90 6.23 -6.27
N ALA A 12 -5.26 5.32 -5.37
CA ALA A 12 -6.17 5.60 -4.27
C ALA A 12 -5.61 6.66 -3.31
N ALA A 13 -4.32 6.60 -2.98
CA ALA A 13 -3.65 7.59 -2.15
C ALA A 13 -3.75 9.00 -2.74
N ARG A 14 -3.45 9.14 -4.04
CA ARG A 14 -3.55 10.43 -4.75
C ARG A 14 -4.98 10.95 -4.86
N MET A 15 -5.97 10.06 -5.08
CA MET A 15 -7.38 10.44 -5.11
C MET A 15 -7.85 11.00 -3.76
N LEU A 16 -7.52 10.32 -2.65
CA LEU A 16 -7.84 10.78 -1.30
C LEU A 16 -7.10 12.09 -0.97
N ALA A 17 -5.82 12.17 -1.31
CA ALA A 17 -5.02 13.37 -1.09
C ALA A 17 -5.55 14.59 -1.83
N ALA A 18 -5.93 14.43 -3.10
CA ALA A 18 -6.51 15.49 -3.90
C ALA A 18 -7.86 15.96 -3.36
N ARG A 19 -8.70 15.03 -2.86
CA ARG A 19 -9.98 15.37 -2.25
C ARG A 19 -9.84 16.21 -0.99
N ASP A 20 -8.88 15.88 -0.13
CA ASP A 20 -8.76 16.44 1.22
C ASP A 20 -7.59 17.45 1.35
N GLY A 21 -6.91 17.80 0.26
CA GLY A 21 -5.77 18.73 0.28
C GLY A 21 -4.56 18.21 1.06
N ARG A 22 -4.30 16.90 1.06
CA ARG A 22 -3.24 16.26 1.86
C ARG A 22 -2.00 15.93 1.06
N ALA A 23 -0.86 15.88 1.73
CA ALA A 23 0.36 15.35 1.16
C ALA A 23 0.32 13.81 1.08
N VAL A 24 1.00 13.24 0.08
CA VAL A 24 1.27 11.81 -0.02
C VAL A 24 2.74 11.55 0.22
N VAL A 25 3.05 10.63 1.12
CA VAL A 25 4.40 10.10 1.36
C VAL A 25 4.47 8.71 0.75
N GLU A 26 5.19 8.59 -0.35
CA GLU A 26 5.37 7.32 -1.07
C GLU A 26 6.63 6.60 -0.54
N LEU A 27 6.45 5.56 0.29
CA LEU A 27 7.56 4.82 0.91
C LEU A 27 8.43 4.06 -0.10
N ASN A 28 7.89 3.73 -1.27
CA ASN A 28 8.67 3.09 -2.33
C ASN A 28 9.82 3.97 -2.84
N ASN A 29 9.69 5.31 -2.76
CA ASN A 29 10.76 6.21 -3.14
C ASN A 29 12.03 6.01 -2.28
N PHE A 30 11.86 5.63 -1.01
CA PHE A 30 13.01 5.31 -0.14
C PHE A 30 13.71 4.03 -0.61
N TYR A 31 12.95 3.00 -1.00
CA TYR A 31 13.51 1.77 -1.55
C TYR A 31 14.29 2.05 -2.84
N ASP A 32 13.73 2.83 -3.75
CA ASP A 32 14.37 3.17 -5.03
C ASP A 32 15.66 4.00 -4.83
N ILE A 33 15.66 4.89 -3.83
CA ILE A 33 16.87 5.67 -3.48
C ILE A 33 17.92 4.77 -2.84
N LEU A 34 17.55 3.98 -1.84
CA LEU A 34 18.47 3.11 -1.12
C LEU A 34 19.05 2.02 -2.00
N GLY A 35 18.31 1.53 -3.00
CA GLY A 35 18.78 0.55 -3.97
C GLY A 35 19.94 1.04 -4.86
N LYS A 36 20.26 2.34 -4.81
CA LYS A 36 21.47 2.89 -5.45
C LYS A 36 22.73 2.75 -4.59
N PHE A 37 22.58 2.39 -3.33
CA PHE A 37 23.66 2.35 -2.33
C PHE A 37 23.77 1.01 -1.61
N VAL A 38 22.77 0.15 -1.72
CA VAL A 38 22.70 -1.15 -1.04
C VAL A 38 22.50 -2.24 -2.09
N ASP A 39 23.51 -3.02 -2.36
CA ASP A 39 23.48 -4.08 -3.40
C ASP A 39 22.76 -5.34 -2.92
N ASP A 40 22.85 -5.68 -1.63
CA ASP A 40 22.17 -6.84 -1.07
C ASP A 40 20.68 -6.60 -0.92
N GLN A 41 19.88 -7.37 -1.66
CA GLN A 41 18.41 -7.24 -1.69
C GLN A 41 17.78 -7.43 -0.30
N GLY A 42 18.25 -8.39 0.50
CA GLY A 42 17.71 -8.67 1.81
C GLY A 42 18.05 -7.57 2.82
N ALA A 43 19.23 -6.97 2.73
CA ALA A 43 19.62 -5.81 3.52
C ALA A 43 18.80 -4.58 3.12
N LEU A 44 18.60 -4.35 1.82
CA LEU A 44 17.80 -3.26 1.27
C LEU A 44 16.37 -3.30 1.80
N GLU A 45 15.72 -4.46 1.76
CA GLU A 45 14.36 -4.64 2.27
C GLU A 45 14.26 -4.34 3.77
N LYS A 46 15.21 -4.86 4.57
CA LYS A 46 15.25 -4.63 6.03
C LYS A 46 15.47 -3.15 6.38
N VAL A 47 16.37 -2.47 5.66
CA VAL A 47 16.63 -1.04 5.89
C VAL A 47 15.43 -0.21 5.48
N THR A 48 14.81 -0.50 4.34
CA THR A 48 13.59 0.19 3.89
C THR A 48 12.45 0.03 4.88
N GLU A 49 12.24 -1.16 5.43
CA GLU A 49 11.23 -1.39 6.46
C GLU A 49 11.51 -0.56 7.73
N LYS A 50 12.77 -0.53 8.20
CA LYS A 50 13.14 0.29 9.36
C LYS A 50 12.89 1.78 9.12
N ILE A 51 13.24 2.28 7.94
CA ILE A 51 13.00 3.67 7.56
C ILE A 51 11.49 3.94 7.48
N ALA A 52 10.70 3.04 6.91
CA ALA A 52 9.25 3.19 6.86
C ALA A 52 8.64 3.33 8.27
N LEU A 53 9.07 2.50 9.23
CA LEU A 53 8.62 2.58 10.61
C LEU A 53 9.06 3.89 11.29
N GLU A 54 10.30 4.33 11.07
CA GLU A 54 10.81 5.60 11.62
C GLU A 54 10.07 6.80 11.02
N VAL A 55 9.82 6.81 9.71
CA VAL A 55 9.01 7.86 9.05
C VAL A 55 7.62 7.93 9.67
N MET A 56 6.96 6.78 9.88
CA MET A 56 5.64 6.74 10.52
C MET A 56 5.69 7.29 11.95
N ALA A 57 6.68 6.90 12.73
CA ALA A 57 6.84 7.39 14.11
C ALA A 57 7.01 8.91 14.13
N ARG A 58 7.83 9.47 13.25
CA ARG A 58 8.06 10.92 13.15
C ARG A 58 6.82 11.68 12.69
N LEU A 59 6.09 11.16 11.71
CA LEU A 59 4.85 11.78 11.24
C LEU A 59 3.78 11.80 12.34
N LEU A 60 3.67 10.73 13.12
CA LEU A 60 2.77 10.66 14.28
C LEU A 60 3.21 11.61 15.39
N ALA A 61 4.50 11.72 15.68
CA ALA A 61 5.03 12.63 16.70
C ALA A 61 4.85 14.11 16.29
N ALA A 62 4.93 14.41 15.00
CA ALA A 62 4.71 15.76 14.45
C ALA A 62 3.23 16.11 14.25
N ASP A 63 2.31 15.19 14.58
CA ASP A 63 0.87 15.32 14.30
C ASP A 63 0.56 15.65 12.82
N ALA A 64 1.33 15.03 11.92
CA ALA A 64 1.26 15.34 10.50
C ALA A 64 0.03 14.73 9.83
N PHE A 65 -0.74 15.57 9.17
CA PHE A 65 -1.91 15.17 8.37
C PHE A 65 -1.49 14.79 6.95
N CYS A 66 -1.15 13.53 6.73
CA CYS A 66 -0.71 13.04 5.44
C CYS A 66 -1.22 11.62 5.17
N ILE A 67 -1.17 11.21 3.91
CA ILE A 67 -1.42 9.85 3.47
C ILE A 67 -0.06 9.20 3.20
N VAL A 68 0.23 8.11 3.89
CA VAL A 68 1.44 7.31 3.64
C VAL A 68 1.04 6.09 2.83
N GLU A 69 1.74 5.80 1.72
CA GLU A 69 1.51 4.62 0.91
C GLU A 69 2.78 3.81 0.70
N GLY A 70 2.63 2.48 0.68
CA GLY A 70 3.72 1.52 0.41
C GLY A 70 3.47 0.16 1.06
N GLY A 71 4.21 -0.85 0.63
CA GLY A 71 4.08 -2.23 1.12
C GLY A 71 5.01 -2.61 2.27
N TRP A 72 5.68 -1.65 2.92
CA TRP A 72 6.80 -1.89 3.83
C TRP A 72 6.43 -2.14 5.29
N ILE A 73 5.20 -1.88 5.68
CA ILE A 73 4.71 -2.11 7.04
C ILE A 73 3.69 -3.24 6.99
N ASP A 74 4.00 -4.35 7.63
CA ASP A 74 3.09 -5.49 7.71
C ASP A 74 1.89 -5.22 8.65
N PRO A 75 0.78 -5.99 8.52
CA PRO A 75 -0.42 -5.78 9.33
C PRO A 75 -0.17 -5.88 10.84
N ALA A 76 0.75 -6.74 11.30
CA ALA A 76 1.05 -6.89 12.72
C ALA A 76 1.70 -5.62 13.30
N LYS A 77 2.67 -5.04 12.58
CA LYS A 77 3.32 -3.78 12.96
C LYS A 77 2.36 -2.60 12.88
N ALA A 78 1.53 -2.57 11.83
CA ALA A 78 0.51 -1.53 11.69
C ALA A 78 -0.54 -1.58 12.82
N LYS A 79 -0.92 -2.78 13.28
CA LYS A 79 -1.79 -2.95 14.44
C LYS A 79 -1.17 -2.32 15.71
N LYS A 80 0.12 -2.60 15.97
CA LYS A 80 0.82 -2.01 17.10
C LYS A 80 0.88 -0.48 17.02
N LEU A 81 1.18 0.08 15.85
CA LEU A 81 1.16 1.52 15.64
C LEU A 81 -0.23 2.11 15.86
N LYS A 82 -1.28 1.45 15.39
CA LYS A 82 -2.68 1.88 15.62
C LYS A 82 -3.01 1.94 17.11
N GLU A 83 -2.64 0.93 17.87
CA GLU A 83 -2.90 0.85 19.31
C GLU A 83 -2.16 1.93 20.12
N THR A 84 -0.96 2.32 19.68
CA THR A 84 -0.14 3.32 20.38
C THR A 84 -0.36 4.75 19.89
N SER A 85 -1.11 4.96 18.81
CA SER A 85 -1.31 6.27 18.17
C SER A 85 -2.51 7.06 18.69
N ALA A 86 -3.24 6.57 19.67
CA ALA A 86 -4.43 7.23 20.21
C ALA A 86 -5.46 7.64 19.13
N GLY A 87 -5.71 6.76 18.16
CA GLY A 87 -6.67 6.98 17.08
C GLY A 87 -6.14 7.80 15.88
N ARG A 88 -4.95 8.36 15.95
CA ARG A 88 -4.36 9.22 14.89
C ARG A 88 -3.82 8.46 13.69
N PHE A 89 -3.77 7.14 13.73
CA PHE A 89 -3.28 6.29 12.66
C PHE A 89 -4.34 5.32 12.18
N TYR A 90 -4.67 5.42 10.89
CA TYR A 90 -5.66 4.56 10.22
C TYR A 90 -4.99 3.66 9.18
N PRO A 91 -4.53 2.46 9.55
CA PRO A 91 -3.93 1.52 8.64
C PRO A 91 -4.98 0.79 7.80
N VAL A 92 -4.79 0.80 6.49
CA VAL A 92 -5.62 0.05 5.54
C VAL A 92 -4.74 -0.68 4.54
N TYR A 93 -5.23 -1.79 4.01
CA TYR A 93 -4.51 -2.61 3.06
C TYR A 93 -5.31 -2.85 1.80
N CYS A 94 -4.61 -2.90 0.67
CA CYS A 94 -5.16 -3.11 -0.66
C CYS A 94 -4.53 -4.33 -1.33
N GLY A 95 -5.33 -5.08 -2.08
CA GLY A 95 -4.86 -6.20 -2.87
C GLY A 95 -5.94 -6.65 -3.85
N TYR A 96 -5.64 -7.68 -4.65
CA TYR A 96 -6.56 -8.25 -5.63
C TYR A 96 -6.63 -9.78 -5.52
N PRO A 97 -7.04 -10.32 -4.35
CA PRO A 97 -6.91 -11.75 -4.02
C PRO A 97 -7.76 -12.67 -4.90
N ARG A 98 -8.73 -12.13 -5.61
CA ARG A 98 -9.67 -12.87 -6.48
C ARG A 98 -9.39 -12.70 -7.97
N LEU A 99 -8.58 -11.70 -8.35
CA LEU A 99 -8.32 -11.41 -9.75
C LEU A 99 -7.32 -12.40 -10.34
N GLN A 100 -7.59 -12.86 -11.56
CA GLN A 100 -6.63 -13.68 -12.30
C GLN A 100 -5.46 -12.83 -12.79
N VAL A 101 -4.26 -13.42 -12.79
CA VAL A 101 -3.00 -12.76 -13.21
C VAL A 101 -3.11 -12.19 -14.62
N GLU A 102 -3.69 -12.97 -15.55
CA GLU A 102 -3.87 -12.53 -16.94
C GLU A 102 -4.76 -11.29 -17.06
N ALA A 103 -5.85 -11.23 -16.30
CA ALA A 103 -6.73 -10.06 -16.27
C ALA A 103 -5.97 -8.82 -15.75
N ARG A 104 -5.18 -8.96 -14.66
CA ARG A 104 -4.37 -7.87 -14.13
C ARG A 104 -3.30 -7.42 -15.10
N PHE A 105 -2.63 -8.36 -15.77
CA PHE A 105 -1.63 -8.05 -16.78
C PHE A 105 -2.20 -7.22 -17.94
N LYS A 106 -3.37 -7.60 -18.45
CA LYS A 106 -4.07 -6.83 -19.50
C LYS A 106 -4.41 -5.40 -19.06
N MET A 107 -4.89 -5.24 -17.82
CA MET A 107 -5.18 -3.91 -17.26
C MET A 107 -3.92 -3.03 -17.19
N ILE A 108 -2.80 -3.58 -16.70
CA ILE A 108 -1.52 -2.88 -16.60
C ILE A 108 -1.00 -2.48 -17.98
N ARG A 109 -1.05 -3.39 -18.96
CA ARG A 109 -0.63 -3.08 -20.33
C ARG A 109 -1.47 -1.97 -20.98
N LYS A 110 -2.76 -1.94 -20.69
CA LYS A 110 -3.67 -0.89 -21.16
C LYS A 110 -3.34 0.47 -20.53
N ALA A 111 -2.91 0.49 -19.27
CA ALA A 111 -2.60 1.71 -18.52
C ALA A 111 -1.30 2.41 -18.98
N LYS A 112 -0.43 1.78 -19.78
CA LYS A 112 0.83 2.28 -20.37
C LYS A 112 1.85 2.90 -19.41
N ALA A 113 1.41 3.68 -18.42
CA ALA A 113 2.27 4.40 -17.48
C ALA A 113 2.78 3.55 -16.30
N HIS A 114 2.53 2.25 -16.30
CA HIS A 114 2.94 1.36 -15.21
C HIS A 114 4.29 0.71 -15.54
N TRP A 115 5.27 0.82 -14.63
CA TRP A 115 6.63 0.28 -14.81
C TRP A 115 6.66 -1.21 -15.24
N LEU A 116 5.68 -2.00 -14.81
CA LEU A 116 5.55 -3.40 -15.18
C LEU A 116 5.16 -3.60 -16.65
N ALA A 117 4.62 -2.56 -17.31
CA ALA A 117 4.30 -2.61 -18.74
C ALA A 117 5.55 -2.71 -19.63
N GLU A 118 6.71 -2.27 -19.11
CA GLU A 118 8.01 -2.32 -19.81
C GLU A 118 8.71 -3.68 -19.67
N LYS A 119 8.26 -4.53 -18.75
CA LYS A 119 8.83 -5.86 -18.53
C LYS A 119 8.35 -6.86 -19.58
N SER A 120 9.14 -7.92 -19.84
CA SER A 120 8.67 -9.04 -20.65
C SER A 120 7.40 -9.66 -20.06
N ALA A 121 6.54 -10.23 -20.91
CA ALA A 121 5.31 -10.86 -20.45
C ALA A 121 5.58 -11.94 -19.38
N LYS A 122 6.62 -12.78 -19.59
CA LYS A 122 7.03 -13.81 -18.64
C LYS A 122 7.39 -13.22 -17.27
N ALA A 123 8.22 -12.18 -17.23
CA ALA A 123 8.64 -11.54 -15.98
C ALA A 123 7.45 -10.84 -15.29
N ALA A 124 6.59 -10.17 -16.04
CA ALA A 124 5.40 -9.52 -15.50
C ALA A 124 4.41 -10.54 -14.91
N HIS A 125 4.16 -11.66 -15.57
CA HIS A 125 3.29 -12.72 -15.05
C HIS A 125 3.85 -13.34 -13.77
N ALA A 126 5.16 -13.66 -13.74
CA ALA A 126 5.80 -14.20 -12.55
C ALA A 126 5.66 -13.23 -11.36
N PHE A 127 5.95 -11.95 -11.57
CA PHE A 127 5.76 -10.91 -10.57
C PHE A 127 4.31 -10.84 -10.08
N LEU A 128 3.34 -10.79 -10.99
CA LEU A 128 1.92 -10.71 -10.63
C LEU A 128 1.41 -11.94 -9.88
N GLN A 129 1.96 -13.14 -10.16
CA GLN A 129 1.66 -14.34 -9.39
C GLN A 129 2.09 -14.20 -7.93
N GLU A 130 3.29 -13.68 -7.68
CA GLU A 130 3.76 -13.42 -6.32
C GLU A 130 2.91 -12.35 -5.63
N GLN A 131 2.56 -11.27 -6.33
CA GLN A 131 1.70 -10.23 -5.77
C GLN A 131 0.27 -10.71 -5.48
N LEU A 132 -0.24 -11.69 -6.24
CA LEU A 132 -1.51 -12.34 -5.95
C LEU A 132 -1.45 -13.18 -4.66
N LYS A 133 -0.35 -13.95 -4.46
CA LYS A 133 -0.11 -14.66 -3.20
C LYS A 133 -0.04 -13.68 -2.03
N LEU A 134 0.71 -12.60 -2.21
CA LEU A 134 0.85 -11.54 -1.21
C LEU A 134 -0.50 -10.86 -0.91
N SER A 135 -1.35 -10.62 -1.92
CA SER A 135 -2.70 -10.10 -1.72
C SER A 135 -3.58 -11.00 -0.85
N LYS A 136 -3.48 -12.33 -1.06
CA LYS A 136 -4.19 -13.32 -0.24
C LYS A 136 -3.67 -13.35 1.19
N TRP A 137 -2.35 -13.24 1.37
CA TRP A 137 -1.73 -13.15 2.67
C TRP A 137 -2.15 -11.88 3.41
N TYR A 138 -2.08 -10.70 2.79
CA TYR A 138 -2.55 -9.45 3.38
C TYR A 138 -4.01 -9.52 3.83
N ARG A 139 -4.88 -10.09 2.99
CA ARG A 139 -6.30 -10.27 3.36
C ARG A 139 -6.46 -11.10 4.63
N LYS A 140 -5.72 -12.23 4.73
CA LYS A 140 -5.75 -13.11 5.90
C LYS A 140 -5.20 -12.42 7.15
N GLU A 141 -4.05 -11.73 7.02
CA GLU A 141 -3.44 -11.04 8.16
C GLU A 141 -4.29 -9.84 8.61
N CYS A 142 -4.88 -9.08 7.69
CA CYS A 142 -5.81 -8.02 8.05
C CYS A 142 -7.02 -8.55 8.83
N GLN A 143 -7.59 -9.67 8.41
CA GLN A 143 -8.66 -10.32 9.15
C GLN A 143 -8.22 -10.75 10.55
N LYS A 144 -7.01 -11.30 10.70
CA LYS A 144 -6.43 -11.72 11.98
C LYS A 144 -6.23 -10.54 12.95
N TYR A 145 -5.81 -9.38 12.44
CA TYR A 145 -5.49 -8.20 13.25
C TYR A 145 -6.61 -7.15 13.29
N ASP A 146 -7.78 -7.47 12.78
CA ASP A 146 -8.92 -6.54 12.69
C ASP A 146 -8.54 -5.21 12.02
N LEU A 147 -7.94 -5.32 10.83
CA LEU A 147 -7.57 -4.20 9.99
C LEU A 147 -8.37 -4.20 8.69
N PRO A 148 -8.74 -3.03 8.16
CA PRO A 148 -9.45 -2.94 6.89
C PRO A 148 -8.59 -3.47 5.72
N PHE A 149 -9.20 -4.33 4.92
CA PHE A 149 -8.65 -4.80 3.65
C PHE A 149 -9.62 -4.51 2.51
N PHE A 150 -9.15 -3.84 1.48
CA PHE A 150 -9.94 -3.50 0.30
C PHE A 150 -9.52 -4.32 -0.92
N ASP A 151 -10.49 -4.93 -1.59
CA ASP A 151 -10.27 -5.67 -2.83
C ASP A 151 -10.26 -4.71 -4.02
N PHE A 152 -9.09 -4.58 -4.61
CA PHE A 152 -8.81 -3.76 -5.78
C PHE A 152 -8.77 -4.60 -7.07
N SER A 153 -9.61 -5.62 -7.16
CA SER A 153 -9.79 -6.36 -8.44
C SER A 153 -10.20 -5.42 -9.57
N THR A 154 -11.04 -4.43 -9.28
CA THR A 154 -11.13 -3.17 -10.03
C THR A 154 -10.59 -2.03 -9.18
N VAL A 155 -9.82 -1.12 -9.77
CA VAL A 155 -9.20 -0.01 -9.02
C VAL A 155 -10.28 0.98 -8.58
N GLU A 156 -11.25 1.22 -9.44
CA GLU A 156 -12.35 2.16 -9.22
C GLU A 156 -13.21 1.74 -8.00
N ASP A 157 -13.67 0.49 -7.97
CA ASP A 157 -14.50 -0.02 -6.86
C ASP A 157 -13.71 -0.07 -5.56
N GLY A 158 -12.45 -0.51 -5.63
CA GLY A 158 -11.58 -0.54 -4.46
C GLY A 158 -11.31 0.85 -3.89
N ALA A 159 -11.05 1.83 -4.73
CA ALA A 159 -10.81 3.21 -4.33
C ALA A 159 -12.09 3.87 -3.77
N ALA A 160 -13.26 3.60 -4.36
CA ALA A 160 -14.54 4.08 -3.86
C ALA A 160 -14.85 3.51 -2.47
N ALA A 161 -14.69 2.19 -2.29
CA ALA A 161 -14.90 1.53 -1.00
C ALA A 161 -13.94 2.06 0.08
N LEU A 162 -12.66 2.24 -0.27
CA LEU A 162 -11.67 2.84 0.62
C LEU A 162 -12.05 4.28 0.99
N GLY A 163 -12.49 5.08 0.02
CA GLY A 163 -12.91 6.47 0.24
C GLY A 163 -14.06 6.58 1.24
N VAL A 164 -15.10 5.77 1.09
CA VAL A 164 -16.25 5.73 2.03
C VAL A 164 -15.79 5.31 3.44
N ASN A 165 -14.96 4.30 3.54
CA ASN A 165 -14.48 3.79 4.82
C ASN A 165 -13.58 4.83 5.53
N TYR A 166 -12.70 5.49 4.79
CA TYR A 166 -11.84 6.55 5.28
C TYR A 166 -12.66 7.75 5.79
N THR A 167 -13.70 8.18 5.07
CA THR A 167 -14.59 9.27 5.52
C THR A 167 -15.26 8.94 6.85
N ARG A 168 -15.81 7.74 6.99
CA ARG A 168 -16.44 7.31 8.25
C ARG A 168 -15.45 7.30 9.43
N TRP A 169 -14.23 6.81 9.19
CA TRP A 169 -13.19 6.85 10.23
C TRP A 169 -12.86 8.29 10.62
N TRP A 170 -12.68 9.17 9.66
CA TRP A 170 -12.36 10.58 9.90
C TRP A 170 -13.44 11.27 10.72
N GLU A 171 -14.70 11.11 10.35
CA GLU A 171 -15.85 11.67 11.06
C GLU A 171 -15.99 11.12 12.50
N SER A 172 -15.55 9.88 12.74
CA SER A 172 -15.58 9.29 14.08
C SER A 172 -14.38 9.67 14.96
N ALA A 173 -13.32 10.23 14.37
CA ALA A 173 -12.10 10.62 15.05
C ALA A 173 -12.04 12.14 15.33
N ALA A 174 -12.92 12.93 14.71
CA ALA A 174 -13.07 14.37 14.91
C ALA A 174 -13.99 14.65 16.12
#